data_8ecc47258d5db88978b3c243c911dd79
#
_entry.id   8ecc47258d5db88978b3c243c911dd79
#
_cell.length_a   1.000
_cell.length_b   1.000
_cell.length_c   1.000
_cell.angle_alpha   90.00
_cell.angle_beta   90.00
_cell.angle_gamma   90.00
#
_symmetry.space_group_name_H-M   'P 1'
#
loop_
_entity.id
_entity.type
_entity.pdbx_description
1 polymer ?
#
loop_
_entity_poly.entity_id
_entity_poly.type
_entity_poly.pdbx_seq_one_letter_code
_entity_poly.pdbx_strand_id
1 'polypeptide(L)'
;MKQILYAVLGLFCLLSLAACVVVEKDDFEMDAPEDADLARSVELGNNILASFRDEDFAKLRENIPGPLQSKMTEKDFRTSCGNWRDTLGKIKDYDYVLELDTPAVRNLIWKVGFERDADDGDEIEQDMLFRLVTGNVDGETCVLSCGFL
;
A
#
# COMPACT_ATOMS: atom_id res chain seq x y z
N MET A 1 -18.22 -6.87 56.90
CA MET A 1 -17.10 -6.30 56.11
C MET A 1 -16.79 -7.02 54.80
N LYS A 2 -17.08 -8.32 54.61
CA LYS A 2 -16.80 -9.02 53.33
C LYS A 2 -17.79 -8.70 52.19
N GLN A 3 -19.00 -8.31 52.48
CA GLN A 3 -20.02 -8.02 51.45
C GLN A 3 -19.85 -6.65 50.75
N ILE A 4 -19.19 -5.69 51.40
CA ILE A 4 -18.95 -4.37 50.80
C ILE A 4 -17.80 -4.43 49.78
N LEU A 5 -16.87 -5.36 49.94
CA LEU A 5 -15.72 -5.54 49.04
C LEU A 5 -16.14 -6.07 47.66
N TYR A 6 -17.17 -6.91 47.60
CA TYR A 6 -17.68 -7.44 46.33
C TYR A 6 -18.52 -6.44 45.55
N ALA A 7 -19.18 -5.50 46.21
CA ALA A 7 -19.95 -4.45 45.57
C ALA A 7 -19.06 -3.43 44.88
N VAL A 8 -17.87 -3.13 45.41
CA VAL A 8 -16.92 -2.20 44.82
C VAL A 8 -16.17 -2.84 43.65
N LEU A 9 -15.89 -4.15 43.71
CA LEU A 9 -15.23 -4.88 42.65
C LEU A 9 -16.16 -5.09 41.42
N GLY A 10 -17.47 -5.25 41.67
CA GLY A 10 -18.46 -5.40 40.59
C GLY A 10 -18.74 -4.09 39.82
N LEU A 11 -18.58 -2.94 40.47
CA LEU A 11 -18.82 -1.65 39.86
C LEU A 11 -17.64 -1.20 38.95
N PHE A 12 -16.44 -1.70 39.23
CA PHE A 12 -15.26 -1.37 38.42
C PHE A 12 -15.17 -2.16 37.11
N CYS A 13 -15.82 -3.32 37.00
CA CYS A 13 -15.88 -4.12 35.78
C CYS A 13 -16.91 -3.63 34.75
N LEU A 14 -17.88 -2.79 35.15
CA LEU A 14 -18.95 -2.31 34.27
C LEU A 14 -18.60 -1.01 33.55
N LEU A 15 -17.48 -0.38 33.90
CA LEU A 15 -17.02 0.89 33.26
C LEU A 15 -16.00 0.69 32.13
N SER A 16 -15.59 -0.54 31.86
CA SER A 16 -14.57 -0.83 30.83
C SER A 16 -15.13 -1.28 29.43
N LEU A 17 -16.43 -1.20 29.21
CA LEU A 17 -17.10 -1.70 28.00
C LEU A 17 -17.66 -0.60 27.08
N ALA A 18 -17.26 0.66 27.26
CA ALA A 18 -17.76 1.75 26.44
C ALA A 18 -16.63 2.57 25.80
N ALA A 19 -15.71 1.90 25.13
CA ALA A 19 -14.82 2.55 24.18
C ALA A 19 -14.65 1.68 22.92
N CYS A 20 -15.78 1.28 22.31
CA CYS A 20 -15.78 1.11 20.88
C CYS A 20 -15.69 2.54 20.32
N VAL A 21 -14.46 2.99 20.09
CA VAL A 21 -14.23 4.12 19.19
C VAL A 21 -14.71 3.63 17.83
N VAL A 22 -15.93 4.04 17.46
CA VAL A 22 -16.36 4.05 16.08
C VAL A 22 -15.41 5.07 15.45
N VAL A 23 -14.34 4.59 14.80
CA VAL A 23 -13.60 5.42 13.86
C VAL A 23 -14.60 5.65 12.74
N GLU A 24 -15.28 6.80 12.78
CA GLU A 24 -15.94 7.33 11.60
C GLU A 24 -14.88 7.32 10.52
N LYS A 25 -15.25 6.78 9.37
CA LYS A 25 -14.44 6.80 8.17
C LYS A 25 -14.46 8.27 7.73
N ASP A 26 -13.61 9.08 8.39
CA ASP A 26 -13.28 10.38 7.85
C ASP A 26 -12.69 10.10 6.47
N ASP A 27 -13.35 10.59 5.43
CA ASP A 27 -12.79 10.63 4.10
C ASP A 27 -11.51 11.47 4.21
N PHE A 28 -10.38 10.77 4.35
CA PHE A 28 -9.07 11.39 4.41
C PHE A 28 -8.76 11.86 2.99
N GLU A 29 -9.28 13.03 2.64
CA GLU A 29 -8.83 13.75 1.45
C GLU A 29 -7.38 14.16 1.69
N MET A 30 -6.47 13.41 1.08
CA MET A 30 -5.06 13.75 1.10
C MET A 30 -4.84 14.89 0.12
N ASP A 31 -4.44 16.05 0.65
CA ASP A 31 -4.08 17.20 -0.16
C ASP A 31 -2.99 16.82 -1.18
N ALA A 32 -3.06 17.40 -2.36
CA ALA A 32 -2.05 17.18 -3.39
C ALA A 32 -0.64 17.51 -2.84
N PRO A 33 0.37 16.70 -3.17
CA PRO A 33 1.73 16.92 -2.67
C PRO A 33 2.22 18.32 -3.03
N GLU A 34 2.64 19.11 -2.03
CA GLU A 34 3.15 20.47 -2.21
C GLU A 34 4.54 20.51 -2.88
N ASP A 35 5.27 19.40 -2.81
CA ASP A 35 6.63 19.23 -3.32
C ASP A 35 6.60 18.56 -4.70
N ALA A 36 7.17 19.22 -5.71
CA ALA A 36 7.20 18.71 -7.08
C ALA A 36 7.88 17.33 -7.20
N ASP A 37 8.91 17.05 -6.40
CA ASP A 37 9.58 15.75 -6.39
C ASP A 37 8.70 14.66 -5.76
N LEU A 38 7.92 15.02 -4.74
CA LEU A 38 6.94 14.13 -4.14
C LEU A 38 5.81 13.82 -5.15
N ALA A 39 5.28 14.84 -5.80
CA ALA A 39 4.27 14.69 -6.84
C ALA A 39 4.75 13.74 -7.96
N ARG A 40 6.00 13.91 -8.40
CA ARG A 40 6.62 13.04 -9.40
C ARG A 40 6.79 11.62 -8.90
N SER A 41 7.22 11.43 -7.66
CA SER A 41 7.37 10.10 -7.04
C SER A 41 6.03 9.37 -6.90
N VAL A 42 4.96 10.08 -6.52
CA VAL A 42 3.61 9.54 -6.46
C VAL A 42 3.10 9.15 -7.85
N GLU A 43 3.33 9.99 -8.86
CA GLU A 43 2.99 9.67 -10.25
C GLU A 43 3.69 8.40 -10.73
N LEU A 44 4.99 8.25 -10.46
CA LEU A 44 5.76 7.04 -10.79
C LEU A 44 5.17 5.80 -10.12
N GLY A 45 4.82 5.87 -8.85
CA GLY A 45 4.19 4.77 -8.11
C GLY A 45 2.85 4.36 -8.69
N ASN A 46 1.99 5.33 -9.00
CA ASN A 46 0.70 5.08 -9.64
C ASN A 46 0.86 4.41 -11.00
N ASN A 47 1.82 4.87 -11.81
CA ASN A 47 2.09 4.30 -13.14
C ASN A 47 2.66 2.87 -13.05
N ILE A 48 3.50 2.59 -12.06
CA ILE A 48 4.03 1.25 -11.79
C ILE A 48 2.89 0.31 -11.38
N LEU A 49 2.04 0.71 -10.43
CA LEU A 49 0.88 -0.09 -9.99
C LEU A 49 -0.13 -0.31 -11.11
N ALA A 50 -0.39 0.72 -11.94
CA ALA A 50 -1.21 0.57 -13.14
C ALA A 50 -0.61 -0.44 -14.13
N SER A 51 0.72 -0.46 -14.28
CA SER A 51 1.41 -1.42 -15.17
C SER A 51 1.27 -2.86 -14.66
N PHE A 52 1.30 -3.08 -13.35
CA PHE A 52 1.05 -4.39 -12.75
C PHE A 52 -0.42 -4.80 -12.86
N ARG A 53 -1.36 -3.89 -12.63
CA ARG A 53 -2.79 -4.15 -12.78
C ARG A 53 -3.15 -4.55 -14.22
N ASP A 54 -2.59 -3.82 -15.17
CA ASP A 54 -2.85 -3.99 -16.60
C ASP A 54 -1.95 -5.09 -17.23
N GLU A 55 -1.00 -5.65 -16.48
CA GLU A 55 0.03 -6.60 -16.92
C GLU A 55 0.84 -6.08 -18.12
N ASP A 56 1.09 -4.78 -18.18
CA ASP A 56 1.77 -4.07 -19.27
C ASP A 56 3.25 -3.82 -18.94
N PHE A 57 4.11 -4.70 -19.46
CA PHE A 57 5.56 -4.56 -19.25
C PHE A 57 6.17 -3.35 -19.98
N ALA A 58 5.64 -2.95 -21.12
CA ALA A 58 6.13 -1.79 -21.86
C ALA A 58 5.92 -0.51 -21.04
N LYS A 59 4.71 -0.34 -20.50
CA LYS A 59 4.35 0.75 -19.60
C LYS A 59 5.21 0.76 -18.33
N LEU A 60 5.49 -0.43 -17.75
CA LEU A 60 6.38 -0.53 -16.58
C LEU A 60 7.78 0.00 -16.91
N ARG A 61 8.34 -0.40 -18.03
CA ARG A 61 9.70 0.02 -18.47
C ARG A 61 9.82 1.51 -18.67
N GLU A 62 8.78 2.19 -19.13
CA GLU A 62 8.76 3.64 -19.32
C GLU A 62 8.86 4.40 -17.98
N ASN A 63 8.42 3.77 -16.89
CA ASN A 63 8.36 4.40 -15.57
C ASN A 63 9.49 3.94 -14.62
N ILE A 64 10.36 3.02 -15.05
CA ILE A 64 11.51 2.56 -14.27
C ILE A 64 12.78 3.08 -14.96
N PRO A 65 13.54 4.00 -14.34
CA PRO A 65 14.77 4.52 -14.93
C PRO A 65 15.87 3.48 -15.03
N GLY A 66 16.83 3.75 -15.92
CA GLY A 66 17.85 2.87 -16.47
C GLY A 66 18.50 1.79 -15.60
N PRO A 67 18.99 2.05 -14.38
CA PRO A 67 19.67 1.02 -13.58
C PRO A 67 18.75 -0.13 -13.14
N LEU A 68 17.48 0.17 -12.84
CA LEU A 68 16.50 -0.84 -12.46
C LEU A 68 15.86 -1.48 -13.69
N GLN A 69 15.67 -0.71 -14.77
CA GLN A 69 15.12 -1.17 -16.04
C GLN A 69 15.94 -2.34 -16.64
N SER A 70 17.27 -2.28 -16.51
CA SER A 70 18.16 -3.34 -17.03
C SER A 70 18.11 -4.64 -16.20
N LYS A 71 17.63 -4.57 -14.97
CA LYS A 71 17.55 -5.73 -14.05
C LYS A 71 16.21 -6.46 -14.13
N MET A 72 15.17 -5.80 -14.64
CA MET A 72 13.83 -6.39 -14.74
C MET A 72 13.59 -6.89 -16.16
N THR A 73 13.41 -8.19 -16.32
CA THR A 73 13.04 -8.80 -17.59
C THR A 73 11.52 -8.94 -17.70
N GLU A 74 11.00 -9.01 -18.94
CA GLU A 74 9.58 -9.28 -19.16
C GLU A 74 9.14 -10.62 -18.55
N LYS A 75 10.03 -11.61 -18.57
CA LYS A 75 9.77 -12.91 -17.94
C LYS A 75 9.57 -12.78 -16.43
N ASP A 76 10.45 -12.03 -15.75
CA ASP A 76 10.36 -11.84 -14.30
C ASP A 76 9.10 -11.06 -13.94
N PHE A 77 8.76 -10.03 -14.71
CA PHE A 77 7.53 -9.27 -14.55
C PHE A 77 6.27 -10.16 -14.66
N ARG A 78 6.17 -10.94 -15.75
CA ARG A 78 5.03 -11.86 -15.96
C ARG A 78 4.94 -12.93 -14.88
N THR A 79 6.09 -13.44 -14.42
CA THR A 79 6.14 -14.41 -13.31
C THR A 79 5.62 -13.78 -12.03
N SER A 80 6.01 -12.54 -11.73
CA SER A 80 5.52 -11.81 -10.54
C SER A 80 4.02 -11.56 -10.62
N CYS A 81 3.51 -11.08 -11.76
CA CYS A 81 2.07 -10.87 -11.98
C CYS A 81 1.27 -12.17 -11.80
N GLY A 82 1.77 -13.29 -12.36
CA GLY A 82 1.15 -14.60 -12.19
C GLY A 82 1.10 -15.04 -10.73
N ASN A 83 2.22 -14.96 -10.01
CA ASN A 83 2.28 -15.34 -8.60
C ASN A 83 1.34 -14.49 -7.73
N TRP A 84 1.24 -13.18 -7.99
CA TRP A 84 0.33 -12.32 -7.23
C TRP A 84 -1.13 -12.65 -7.55
N ARG A 85 -1.47 -12.84 -8.82
CA ARG A 85 -2.83 -13.23 -9.23
C ARG A 85 -3.25 -14.55 -8.58
N ASP A 86 -2.36 -15.54 -8.54
CA ASP A 86 -2.65 -16.86 -7.97
C ASP A 86 -2.78 -16.80 -6.43
N THR A 87 -2.04 -15.90 -5.76
CA THR A 87 -1.99 -15.80 -4.31
C THR A 87 -2.96 -14.76 -3.76
N LEU A 88 -2.97 -13.57 -4.35
CA LEU A 88 -3.71 -12.41 -3.85
C LEU A 88 -4.96 -12.11 -4.68
N GLY A 89 -4.98 -12.49 -5.95
CA GLY A 89 -6.01 -12.11 -6.91
C GLY A 89 -5.56 -10.98 -7.84
N LYS A 90 -6.53 -10.28 -8.42
CA LYS A 90 -6.29 -9.13 -9.30
C LYS A 90 -6.23 -7.85 -8.49
N ILE A 91 -5.40 -6.91 -8.90
CA ILE A 91 -5.42 -5.55 -8.34
C ILE A 91 -6.75 -4.88 -8.75
N LYS A 92 -7.54 -4.52 -7.75
CA LYS A 92 -8.81 -3.81 -7.87
C LYS A 92 -8.58 -2.29 -7.90
N ASP A 93 -7.94 -1.79 -6.86
CA ASP A 93 -7.64 -0.37 -6.66
C ASP A 93 -6.32 -0.17 -5.93
N TYR A 94 -5.87 1.07 -5.86
CA TYR A 94 -4.71 1.46 -5.07
C TYR A 94 -4.75 2.95 -4.75
N ASP A 95 -4.36 3.27 -3.50
CA ASP A 95 -4.33 4.64 -2.99
C ASP A 95 -2.98 4.93 -2.35
N TYR A 96 -2.42 6.09 -2.66
CA TYR A 96 -1.25 6.60 -1.95
C TYR A 96 -1.64 6.90 -0.50
N VAL A 97 -0.84 6.44 0.47
CA VAL A 97 -1.16 6.59 1.90
C VAL A 97 -0.26 7.61 2.57
N LEU A 98 1.06 7.46 2.43
CA LEU A 98 2.02 8.33 3.12
C LEU A 98 3.44 8.19 2.56
N GLU A 99 4.27 9.16 2.91
CA GLU A 99 5.72 9.09 2.81
C GLU A 99 6.33 8.82 4.19
N LEU A 100 7.32 7.92 4.25
CA LEU A 100 8.16 7.74 5.43
C LEU A 100 9.37 8.65 5.30
N ASP A 101 9.59 9.49 6.31
CA ASP A 101 10.72 10.42 6.33
C ASP A 101 12.05 9.66 6.41
N THR A 102 12.90 9.85 5.40
CA THR A 102 14.24 9.28 5.34
C THR A 102 15.21 10.27 4.69
N PRO A 103 16.42 10.44 5.24
CA PRO A 103 17.29 11.58 4.87
C PRO A 103 17.80 11.58 3.42
N ALA A 104 17.88 10.43 2.76
CA ALA A 104 18.56 10.31 1.45
C ALA A 104 17.65 9.83 0.31
N VAL A 105 16.51 9.25 0.63
CA VAL A 105 15.58 8.67 -0.32
C VAL A 105 14.15 8.87 0.16
N ARG A 106 13.20 8.90 -0.76
CA ARG A 106 11.77 8.91 -0.42
C ARG A 106 11.26 7.48 -0.33
N ASN A 107 10.56 7.17 0.75
CA ASN A 107 9.85 5.91 0.92
C ASN A 107 8.35 6.18 0.90
N LEU A 108 7.69 5.83 -0.17
CA LEU A 108 6.27 6.07 -0.36
C LEU A 108 5.51 4.76 -0.21
N ILE A 109 4.33 4.84 0.40
CA ILE A 109 3.49 3.68 0.70
C ILE A 109 2.12 3.85 0.04
N TRP A 110 1.67 2.81 -0.63
CA TRP A 110 0.31 2.65 -1.13
C TRP A 110 -0.40 1.51 -0.40
N LYS A 111 -1.69 1.68 -0.23
CA LYS A 111 -2.62 0.60 0.03
C LYS A 111 -3.08 0.08 -1.32
N VAL A 112 -3.00 -1.22 -1.53
CA VAL A 112 -3.41 -1.88 -2.78
C VAL A 112 -4.46 -2.93 -2.45
N GLY A 113 -5.66 -2.74 -2.98
CA GLY A 113 -6.77 -3.68 -2.89
C GLY A 113 -6.66 -4.77 -3.94
N PHE A 114 -6.85 -6.01 -3.51
CA PHE A 114 -6.91 -7.19 -4.37
C PHE A 114 -8.26 -7.86 -4.24
N GLU A 115 -8.73 -8.45 -5.34
CA GLU A 115 -9.95 -9.25 -5.38
C GLU A 115 -9.70 -10.60 -6.05
N ARG A 116 -10.32 -11.65 -5.52
CA ARG A 116 -10.32 -12.99 -6.15
C ARG A 116 -11.60 -13.72 -5.85
N ASP A 117 -12.01 -14.59 -6.77
CA ASP A 117 -13.11 -15.51 -6.55
C ASP A 117 -12.67 -16.63 -5.57
N ALA A 118 -13.49 -16.93 -4.59
CA ALA A 118 -13.33 -18.11 -3.75
C ALA A 118 -13.95 -19.36 -4.44
N ASP A 119 -13.54 -20.54 -3.99
CA ASP A 119 -14.04 -21.83 -4.55
C ASP A 119 -15.55 -22.03 -4.40
N ASP A 120 -16.18 -21.35 -3.44
CA ASP A 120 -17.62 -21.36 -3.15
C ASP A 120 -18.42 -20.28 -3.91
N GLY A 121 -17.74 -19.45 -4.70
CA GLY A 121 -18.31 -18.38 -5.49
C GLY A 121 -18.45 -17.05 -4.76
N ASP A 122 -17.96 -16.96 -3.53
CA ASP A 122 -17.83 -15.68 -2.82
C ASP A 122 -16.61 -14.90 -3.33
N GLU A 123 -16.67 -13.59 -3.22
CA GLU A 123 -15.55 -12.69 -3.55
C GLU A 123 -14.72 -12.44 -2.29
N ILE A 124 -13.42 -12.67 -2.38
CA ILE A 124 -12.47 -12.36 -1.31
C ILE A 124 -11.73 -11.09 -1.67
N GLU A 125 -11.85 -10.08 -0.82
CA GLU A 125 -11.08 -8.85 -0.91
C GLU A 125 -9.98 -8.85 0.17
N GLN A 126 -8.79 -8.34 -0.19
CA GLN A 126 -7.69 -8.18 0.76
C GLN A 126 -6.81 -6.99 0.38
N ASP A 127 -6.26 -6.33 1.39
CA ASP A 127 -5.36 -5.19 1.23
C ASP A 127 -3.92 -5.59 1.50
N MET A 128 -3.00 -5.06 0.68
CA MET A 128 -1.56 -5.16 0.86
C MET A 128 -0.93 -3.77 0.84
N LEU A 129 0.22 -3.63 1.48
CA LEU A 129 1.01 -2.42 1.36
C LEU A 129 2.06 -2.59 0.26
N PHE A 130 2.09 -1.64 -0.65
CA PHE A 130 3.14 -1.52 -1.67
C PHE A 130 4.06 -0.38 -1.29
N ARG A 131 5.36 -0.61 -1.35
CA ARG A 131 6.39 0.38 -1.10
C ARG A 131 7.13 0.73 -2.38
N LEU A 132 7.30 2.02 -2.62
CA LEU A 132 8.18 2.57 -3.63
C LEU A 132 9.29 3.37 -2.94
N VAL A 133 10.53 3.14 -3.36
CA VAL A 133 11.67 3.96 -2.96
C VAL A 133 12.15 4.74 -4.15
N THR A 134 12.15 6.07 -4.04
CA THR A 134 12.72 6.96 -5.05
C THR A 134 13.89 7.75 -4.49
N GLY A 135 14.73 8.23 -5.37
CA GLY A 135 15.86 9.11 -5.05
C GLY A 135 16.22 9.97 -6.23
N ASN A 136 17.02 10.99 -6.00
CA ASN A 136 17.53 11.85 -7.05
C ASN A 136 18.86 11.30 -7.57
N VAL A 137 18.93 11.03 -8.88
CA VAL A 137 20.14 10.60 -9.57
C VAL A 137 20.38 11.57 -10.72
N ASP A 138 21.48 12.30 -10.68
CA ASP A 138 21.87 13.30 -11.68
C ASP A 138 20.80 14.39 -11.93
N GLY A 139 20.03 14.75 -10.91
CA GLY A 139 18.96 15.74 -10.98
C GLY A 139 17.60 15.20 -11.40
N GLU A 140 17.46 13.91 -11.64
CA GLU A 140 16.21 13.26 -12.02
C GLU A 140 15.68 12.34 -10.91
N THR A 141 14.38 12.38 -10.67
CA THR A 141 13.71 11.46 -9.75
C THR A 141 13.66 10.07 -10.34
N CYS A 142 14.33 9.12 -9.68
CA CYS A 142 14.49 7.74 -10.15
C CYS A 142 13.90 6.74 -9.18
N VAL A 143 13.38 5.63 -9.70
CA VAL A 143 12.96 4.48 -8.90
C VAL A 143 14.19 3.65 -8.52
N LEU A 144 14.40 3.49 -7.21
CA LEU A 144 15.50 2.69 -6.67
C LEU A 144 15.05 1.27 -6.29
N SER A 145 13.82 1.14 -5.80
CA SER A 145 13.24 -0.13 -5.40
C SER A 145 11.71 -0.03 -5.33
N CYS A 146 11.01 -1.12 -5.59
CA CYS A 146 9.58 -1.23 -5.35
C CYS A 146 9.20 -2.67 -5.01
N GLY A 147 8.08 -2.85 -4.27
CA GLY A 147 7.54 -4.17 -3.94
C GLY A 147 6.48 -4.13 -2.85
N PHE A 148 5.79 -5.26 -2.69
CA PHE A 148 4.86 -5.45 -1.59
C PHE A 148 5.59 -5.76 -0.29
N LEU A 149 5.01 -5.32 0.85
CA LEU A 149 5.50 -5.52 2.22
C LEU A 149 4.83 -6.73 2.86
#